data_515193c391cf1ff30033f19b136f79a2
#
_entry.id   515193c391cf1ff30033f19b136f79a2
#
_cell.length_a   1.000
_cell.length_b   1.000
_cell.length_c   1.000
_cell.angle_alpha   90.00
_cell.angle_beta   90.00
_cell.angle_gamma   90.00
#
_symmetry.space_group_name_H-M   'P 1'
#
loop_
_entity.id
_entity.type
_entity.pdbx_description
1 polymer ?
#
loop_
_entity_poly.entity_id
_entity_poly.type
_entity_poly.pdbx_seq_one_letter_code
_entity_poly.pdbx_strand_id
1 'polypeptide(L)' 'MMAENLIRIGEVMKRVPYSRSTIYLKVSRKEFPQPISLGARAVAWVESEVDGWIAKRIGGGWAHGVEE' A
#
# COMPACT_ATOMS: atom_id res chain seq x y z
N MET A 1 -3.02 17.20 -16.41
CA MET A 1 -2.82 17.06 -15.27
C MET A 1 -3.28 15.87 -14.65
N MET A 2 -2.63 15.34 -13.79
CA MET A 2 -3.02 14.22 -13.18
C MET A 2 -3.48 14.47 -11.89
N ALA A 3 -4.50 13.93 -11.46
CA ALA A 3 -5.02 14.15 -10.16
C ALA A 3 -4.82 12.87 -9.42
N GLU A 4 -3.90 12.85 -8.54
CA GLU A 4 -3.69 11.69 -7.73
C GLU A 4 -4.50 11.81 -6.46
N ASN A 5 -5.08 10.72 -6.02
CA ASN A 5 -5.79 10.70 -4.76
C ASN A 5 -4.86 10.18 -3.68
N LEU A 6 -4.93 10.79 -2.53
CA LEU A 6 -4.14 10.35 -1.39
C LEU A 6 -5.08 9.69 -0.40
N ILE A 7 -4.66 8.55 0.13
CA ILE A 7 -5.49 7.83 1.09
C ILE A 7 -4.70 7.63 2.37
N ARG A 8 -5.43 7.64 3.48
CA ARG A 8 -4.81 7.49 4.78
C ARG A 8 -4.77 6.03 5.17
N ILE A 9 -4.09 5.75 6.28
CA ILE A 9 -3.90 4.37 6.73
C ILE A 9 -5.21 3.61 6.88
N GLY A 10 -6.25 4.27 7.33
CA GLY A 10 -7.54 3.61 7.48
C GLY A 10 -8.08 3.08 6.18
N GLU A 11 -7.89 3.83 5.12
CA GLU A 11 -8.36 3.39 3.81
C GLU A 11 -7.45 2.31 3.25
N VAL A 12 -6.16 2.39 3.52
CA VAL A 12 -5.23 1.36 3.09
C VAL A 12 -5.62 0.04 3.74
N MET A 13 -5.98 0.09 5.03
CA MET A 13 -6.36 -1.11 5.75
C MET A 13 -7.64 -1.74 5.21
N LYS A 14 -8.46 -0.97 4.51
CA LYS A 14 -9.65 -1.52 3.91
C LYS A 14 -9.32 -2.27 2.62
N ARG A 15 -8.18 -1.97 2.04
CA ARG A 15 -7.82 -2.54 0.74
C ARG A 15 -6.91 -3.74 0.85
N VAL A 16 -6.20 -3.89 1.96
CA VAL A 16 -5.32 -5.02 2.15
C VAL A 16 -5.61 -5.64 3.51
N PRO A 17 -5.43 -6.93 3.65
CA PRO A 17 -5.75 -7.62 4.90
C PRO A 17 -4.60 -7.57 5.90
N TYR A 18 -4.03 -6.40 6.09
CA TYR A 18 -2.93 -6.25 7.02
C TYR A 18 -3.34 -5.30 8.14
N SER A 19 -2.81 -5.52 9.31
CA SER A 19 -3.03 -4.61 10.40
C SER A 19 -2.15 -3.38 10.19
N ARG A 20 -2.43 -2.33 10.95
CA ARG A 20 -1.64 -1.13 10.85
C ARG A 20 -0.17 -1.42 11.10
N SER A 21 0.14 -2.20 12.12
CA SER A 21 1.52 -2.52 12.42
C SER A 21 2.21 -3.26 11.30
N THR A 22 1.48 -4.17 10.67
CA THR A 22 2.04 -4.93 9.58
C THR A 22 2.33 -4.03 8.39
N ILE A 23 1.43 -3.09 8.11
CA ILE A 23 1.65 -2.16 7.00
C ILE A 23 2.91 -1.34 7.24
N TYR A 24 3.07 -0.80 8.44
CA TYR A 24 4.24 0.01 8.72
C TYR A 24 5.52 -0.82 8.73
N LEU A 25 5.43 -2.06 9.14
CA LEU A 25 6.58 -2.94 9.09
C LEU A 25 6.99 -3.16 7.63
N LYS A 26 6.02 -3.43 6.77
CA LYS A 26 6.33 -3.63 5.37
C LYS A 26 6.86 -2.38 4.71
N VAL A 27 6.37 -1.22 5.12
CA VAL A 27 6.90 0.04 4.62
C VAL A 27 8.37 0.16 5.00
N SER A 28 8.71 -0.17 6.24
CA SER A 28 10.10 -0.06 6.67
C SER A 28 11.02 -1.03 5.94
N ARG A 29 10.47 -2.11 5.44
CA ARG A 29 11.26 -3.09 4.70
C ARG A 29 11.21 -2.87 3.20
N LYS A 30 10.56 -1.81 2.78
CA LYS A 30 10.40 -1.49 1.37
C LYS A 30 9.61 -2.55 0.64
N GLU A 31 8.70 -3.19 1.36
CA GLU A 31 7.85 -4.23 0.77
C GLU A 31 6.43 -3.75 0.51
N PHE A 32 6.18 -2.48 0.68
CA PHE A 32 4.86 -1.91 0.46
C PHE A 32 5.09 -0.49 -0.06
N PRO A 33 4.14 0.09 -0.79
CA PRO A 33 4.33 1.45 -1.29
C PRO A 33 4.65 2.41 -0.15
N GLN A 34 5.56 3.32 -0.41
CA GLN A 34 6.01 4.24 0.62
C GLN A 34 5.03 5.39 0.77
N PRO A 35 4.73 5.78 1.99
CA PRO A 35 3.79 6.88 2.20
C PRO A 35 4.45 8.22 1.98
N ILE A 36 3.63 9.23 1.77
CA ILE A 36 4.08 10.60 1.62
C ILE A 36 3.78 11.32 2.91
N SER A 37 4.74 12.08 3.40
CA SER A 37 4.54 12.86 4.61
C SER A 37 3.72 14.09 4.28
N LEU A 38 2.64 14.29 5.02
CA LEU A 38 1.79 15.46 4.83
C LEU A 38 2.03 16.50 5.91
N GLY A 39 2.84 16.18 6.89
CA GLY A 39 3.08 17.11 7.99
C GLY A 39 3.72 16.36 9.12
N ALA A 40 3.70 16.95 10.29
CA ALA A 40 4.40 16.39 11.43
C ALA A 40 4.00 14.98 11.76
N ARG A 41 2.73 14.67 11.71
CA ARG A 41 2.28 13.36 12.07
C ARG A 41 1.30 12.77 11.11
N ALA A 42 1.23 13.31 9.93
CA ALA A 42 0.27 12.88 8.96
C ALA A 42 0.98 12.28 7.76
N VAL A 43 0.58 11.08 7.38
CA VAL A 43 1.12 10.46 6.18
C VAL A 43 -0.05 9.94 5.38
N ALA A 44 0.17 9.77 4.09
CA ALA A 44 -0.84 9.23 3.21
C ALA A 44 -0.14 8.48 2.10
N TRP A 45 -0.88 7.65 1.40
CA TRP A 45 -0.34 6.90 0.29
C TRP A 45 -1.00 7.38 -0.98
N VAL A 46 -0.29 7.29 -2.08
CA VAL A 46 -0.87 7.61 -3.38
C VAL A 46 -1.75 6.41 -3.75
N GLU A 47 -3.01 6.67 -3.96
CA GLU A 47 -3.97 5.59 -4.21
C GLU A 47 -3.56 4.71 -5.38
N SER A 48 -3.12 5.29 -6.47
CA SER A 48 -2.74 4.51 -7.62
C SER A 48 -1.56 3.60 -7.35
N GLU A 49 -0.67 4.01 -6.46
CA GLU A 49 0.46 3.17 -6.12
C GLU A 49 0.02 1.96 -5.31
N VAL A 50 -0.91 2.18 -4.40
CA VAL A 50 -1.44 1.09 -3.60
C VAL A 50 -2.20 0.12 -4.49
N ASP A 51 -3.04 0.65 -5.37
CA ASP A 51 -3.81 -0.18 -6.28
C ASP A 51 -2.90 -0.96 -7.22
N GLY A 52 -1.86 -0.32 -7.72
CA GLY A 52 -0.90 -0.98 -8.60
C GLY A 52 -0.15 -2.10 -7.88
N TRP A 53 0.20 -1.87 -6.63
CA TRP A 53 0.87 -2.87 -5.83
C TRP A 53 -0.04 -4.09 -5.64
N ILE A 54 -1.31 -3.84 -5.34
CA ILE A 54 -2.27 -4.92 -5.16
C ILE A 54 -2.44 -5.69 -6.47
N ALA A 55 -2.58 -4.97 -7.56
CA ALA A 55 -2.77 -5.60 -8.86
C ALA A 55 -1.60 -6.48 -9.23
N LYS A 56 -0.39 -6.04 -8.91
CA LYS A 56 0.76 -6.83 -9.17
C LYS A 56 0.76 -8.10 -8.36
N ARG A 57 0.35 -8.01 -7.11
CA ARG A 57 0.29 -9.18 -6.26
C ARG A 57 -0.72 -10.17 -6.77
N ILE A 58 -1.87 -9.70 -7.21
CA ILE A 58 -2.90 -10.57 -7.70
C ILE A 58 -2.48 -11.18 -9.04
N GLY A 59 -2.04 -10.33 -9.95
CA GLY A 59 -1.70 -10.79 -11.27
C GLY A 59 -0.45 -11.63 -11.33
N GLY A 60 0.64 -11.13 -10.78
CA GLY A 60 1.87 -11.85 -10.84
C GLY A 60 2.02 -12.84 -9.75
N GLY A 61 1.64 -12.43 -8.55
CA GLY A 61 1.81 -13.27 -7.41
C GLY A 61 0.84 -14.40 -7.33
N TRP A 62 -0.32 -14.22 -7.91
CA TRP A 62 -1.34 -15.22 -7.79
C TRP A 62 -0.92 -16.52 -8.40
N ALA A 63 -0.36 -16.46 -9.58
CA ALA A 63 0.04 -17.65 -10.27
C ALA A 63 1.15 -18.36 -9.54
N HIS A 64 1.96 -17.61 -8.81
CA HIS A 64 3.01 -18.22 -8.09
C HIS A 64 2.74 -18.34 -6.65
N GLY A 65 1.78 -17.63 -6.17
CA GLY A 65 1.46 -17.63 -4.76
C GLY A 65 1.09 -18.99 -4.28
N VAL A 66 0.64 -19.79 -5.21
CA VAL A 66 0.27 -21.07 -4.78
C VAL A 66 1.42 -21.85 -4.30
N GLU A 67 2.57 -21.52 -4.74
CA GLU A 67 3.66 -22.22 -4.31
C GLU A 67 4.20 -21.75 -3.07
N GLU A 68 3.71 -20.68 -2.56
CA GLU A 68 4.28 -20.23 -1.40
C GLU A 68 3.85 -20.93 -0.30
#